data_8a18f8bca0046be5a1c1d389b2378d66
#
_entry.id   8a18f8bca0046be5a1c1d389b2378d66
#
_cell.length_a   1.000
_cell.length_b   1.000
_cell.length_c   1.000
_cell.angle_alpha   90.00
_cell.angle_beta   90.00
_cell.angle_gamma   90.00
#
_symmetry.space_group_name_H-M   'P 1'
#
loop_
_entity.id
_entity.type
_entity.pdbx_description
1 polymer ?
#
loop_
_entity_poly.entity_id
_entity_poly.type
_entity_poly.pdbx_seq_one_letter_code
_entity_poly.pdbx_strand_id
1 'polypeptide(L)'
;MYWRLLSEAASWEVIAHRLIWSPLVILALLLLRGKFSGIAASVRLLAREHRQLFFLFCAAGFAALNWWINVVAVQQARVVELGIGMFLTPLMSICFGVVLFRETLGKLKAWGVAAAGIGIAVLIAGYGTFPWIALGVSSTWAVYGVFKRVLTLDPWISNMLEACLLVPAAVIYVLWLNQTGAGHFLAGNEVLALALIGTGFVTSVPMIAFAYAVQNLPMTVFGFCQYLNPILTMTVGLVIFGEPFNDVFAVPLALVLAAVACFAVSEIRAAKSPK
;
A
#
# COMPACT_ATOMS: atom_id res chain seq x y z
N MET A 1 4.15 12.60 11.54
CA MET A 1 4.40 14.05 11.55
C MET A 1 4.02 14.74 10.24
N TYR A 2 4.51 14.28 9.07
CA TYR A 2 4.20 14.90 7.77
C TYR A 2 2.70 15.06 7.48
N TRP A 3 1.87 14.04 7.71
CA TRP A 3 0.43 14.09 7.48
C TRP A 3 -0.34 15.13 8.31
N ARG A 4 0.23 15.59 9.42
CA ARG A 4 -0.34 16.71 10.20
C ARG A 4 -0.26 18.05 9.48
N LEU A 5 0.74 18.25 8.62
CA LEU A 5 0.85 19.44 7.79
C LEU A 5 -0.25 19.53 6.73
N LEU A 6 -0.89 18.40 6.45
CA LEU A 6 -1.94 18.26 5.44
C LEU A 6 -3.35 18.17 6.06
N SER A 7 -3.48 18.42 7.38
CA SER A 7 -4.75 18.27 8.11
C SER A 7 -5.85 19.23 7.65
N GLU A 8 -5.47 20.37 7.06
CA GLU A 8 -6.40 21.36 6.52
C GLU A 8 -6.95 20.97 5.14
N ALA A 9 -6.16 20.22 4.36
CA ALA A 9 -6.55 19.79 3.02
C ALA A 9 -7.49 18.57 3.07
N ALA A 10 -8.49 18.57 2.19
CA ALA A 10 -9.37 17.42 2.05
C ALA A 10 -8.58 16.17 1.61
N SER A 11 -8.97 14.99 2.12
CA SER A 11 -8.27 13.72 1.78
C SER A 11 -8.17 13.47 0.28
N TRP A 12 -9.19 13.85 -0.49
CA TRP A 12 -9.18 13.74 -1.94
C TRP A 12 -8.21 14.71 -2.62
N GLU A 13 -8.05 15.92 -2.09
CA GLU A 13 -7.07 16.90 -2.57
C GLU A 13 -5.65 16.36 -2.37
N VAL A 14 -5.38 15.81 -1.19
CA VAL A 14 -4.10 15.16 -0.89
C VAL A 14 -3.81 14.00 -1.86
N ILE A 15 -4.81 13.14 -2.14
CA ILE A 15 -4.66 12.05 -3.11
C ILE A 15 -4.40 12.60 -4.52
N ALA A 16 -5.12 13.62 -4.95
CA ALA A 16 -4.91 14.21 -6.27
C ALA A 16 -3.50 14.79 -6.42
N HIS A 17 -3.01 15.53 -5.43
CA HIS A 17 -1.65 16.08 -5.45
C HIS A 17 -0.58 14.98 -5.45
N ARG A 18 -0.72 13.92 -4.65
CA ARG A 18 0.24 12.81 -4.68
C ARG A 18 0.26 12.09 -6.04
N LEU A 19 -0.88 11.99 -6.75
CA LEU A 19 -0.94 11.43 -8.11
C LEU A 19 -0.25 12.33 -9.14
N ILE A 20 -0.40 13.65 -9.01
CA ILE A 20 0.22 14.62 -9.92
C ILE A 20 1.73 14.69 -9.69
N TRP A 21 2.18 14.80 -8.43
CA TRP A 21 3.58 15.01 -8.10
C TRP A 21 4.43 13.73 -8.12
N SER A 22 3.85 12.55 -7.86
CA SER A 22 4.61 11.29 -7.85
C SER A 22 5.29 10.98 -9.19
N PRO A 23 4.63 11.02 -10.35
CA PRO A 23 5.30 10.73 -11.61
C PRO A 23 6.39 11.76 -11.95
N LEU A 24 6.22 13.02 -11.55
CA LEU A 24 7.23 14.07 -11.75
C LEU A 24 8.49 13.81 -10.91
N VAL A 25 8.30 13.41 -9.63
CA VAL A 25 9.41 13.02 -8.74
C VAL A 25 10.13 11.78 -9.28
N ILE A 26 9.39 10.75 -9.70
CA ILE A 26 10.00 9.54 -10.25
C ILE A 26 10.75 9.85 -11.54
N LEU A 27 10.17 10.66 -12.43
CA LEU A 27 10.82 11.11 -13.66
C LEU A 27 12.12 11.85 -13.37
N ALA A 28 12.11 12.82 -12.45
CA ALA A 28 13.32 13.53 -12.04
C ALA A 28 14.40 12.58 -11.52
N LEU A 29 14.04 11.62 -10.68
CA LEU A 29 14.97 10.63 -10.14
C LEU A 29 15.50 9.67 -11.23
N LEU A 30 14.71 9.30 -12.22
CA LEU A 30 15.14 8.48 -13.36
C LEU A 30 16.11 9.26 -14.27
N LEU A 31 15.87 10.57 -14.49
CA LEU A 31 16.77 11.44 -15.23
C LEU A 31 18.12 11.58 -14.52
N LEU A 32 18.11 11.83 -13.21
CA LEU A 32 19.34 11.92 -12.40
C LEU A 32 20.15 10.63 -12.42
N ARG A 33 19.51 9.47 -12.57
CA ARG A 33 20.15 8.15 -12.66
C ARG A 33 20.54 7.74 -14.10
N GLY A 34 20.28 8.55 -15.10
CA GLY A 34 20.57 8.22 -16.50
C GLY A 34 19.72 7.07 -17.08
N LYS A 35 18.58 6.72 -16.42
CA LYS A 35 17.73 5.58 -16.81
C LYS A 35 16.53 5.98 -17.68
N PHE A 36 16.57 7.12 -18.32
CA PHE A 36 15.47 7.61 -19.15
C PHE A 36 15.14 6.70 -20.35
N SER A 37 16.14 6.07 -20.94
CA SER A 37 15.94 5.13 -22.07
C SER A 37 15.02 3.96 -21.76
N GLY A 38 14.95 3.55 -20.49
CA GLY A 38 14.04 2.51 -20.01
C GLY A 38 12.57 2.84 -20.16
N ILE A 39 12.19 4.14 -20.09
CA ILE A 39 10.81 4.59 -20.27
C ILE A 39 10.32 4.29 -21.70
N ALA A 40 11.09 4.68 -22.71
CA ALA A 40 10.74 4.42 -24.10
C ALA A 40 10.65 2.92 -24.43
N ALA A 41 11.53 2.11 -23.82
CA ALA A 41 11.49 0.65 -23.94
C ALA A 41 10.22 0.07 -23.31
N SER A 42 9.86 0.52 -22.10
CA SER A 42 8.65 0.08 -21.40
C SER A 42 7.36 0.47 -22.12
N VAL A 43 7.28 1.69 -22.67
CA VAL A 43 6.13 2.13 -23.46
C VAL A 43 6.00 1.30 -24.74
N ARG A 44 7.12 0.99 -25.42
CA ARG A 44 7.10 0.08 -26.59
C ARG A 44 6.68 -1.33 -26.24
N LEU A 45 7.11 -1.84 -25.08
CA LEU A 45 6.67 -3.14 -24.57
C LEU A 45 5.16 -3.16 -24.37
N LEU A 46 4.61 -2.16 -23.67
CA LEU A 46 3.16 -2.05 -23.44
C LEU A 46 2.35 -1.92 -24.73
N ALA A 47 2.88 -1.21 -25.75
CA ALA A 47 2.23 -1.12 -27.06
C ALA A 47 2.21 -2.45 -27.83
N ARG A 48 3.16 -3.34 -27.56
CA ARG A 48 3.25 -4.67 -28.20
C ARG A 48 2.56 -5.76 -27.41
N GLU A 49 2.62 -5.70 -26.09
CA GLU A 49 2.10 -6.72 -25.20
C GLU A 49 0.84 -6.23 -24.45
N HIS A 50 -0.31 -6.38 -25.08
CA HIS A 50 -1.62 -5.99 -24.50
C HIS A 50 -1.87 -6.58 -23.12
N ARG A 51 -1.30 -7.75 -22.82
CA ARG A 51 -1.40 -8.38 -21.51
C ARG A 51 -0.70 -7.56 -20.43
N GLN A 52 0.49 -7.03 -20.69
CA GLN A 52 1.21 -6.17 -19.75
C GLN A 52 0.48 -4.83 -19.56
N LEU A 53 -0.06 -4.29 -20.64
CA LEU A 53 -0.89 -3.09 -20.59
C LEU A 53 -2.15 -3.31 -19.72
N PHE A 54 -2.84 -4.44 -19.89
CA PHE A 54 -3.99 -4.82 -19.06
C PHE A 54 -3.59 -4.95 -17.58
N PHE A 55 -2.46 -5.57 -17.26
CA PHE A 55 -1.99 -5.68 -15.88
C PHE A 55 -1.66 -4.32 -15.27
N LEU A 56 -1.09 -3.41 -16.04
CA LEU A 56 -0.82 -2.03 -15.61
C LEU A 56 -2.14 -1.28 -15.28
N PHE A 57 -3.14 -1.38 -16.15
CA PHE A 57 -4.46 -0.79 -15.91
C PHE A 57 -5.14 -1.38 -14.68
N CYS A 58 -5.08 -2.70 -14.50
CA CYS A 58 -5.63 -3.36 -13.31
C CYS A 58 -4.89 -2.89 -12.04
N ALA A 59 -3.56 -2.82 -12.06
CA ALA A 59 -2.79 -2.32 -10.92
C ALA A 59 -3.21 -0.88 -10.56
N ALA A 60 -3.24 0.03 -11.53
CA ALA A 60 -3.70 1.41 -11.31
C ALA A 60 -5.13 1.48 -10.78
N GLY A 61 -6.05 0.68 -11.34
CA GLY A 61 -7.45 0.62 -10.92
C GLY A 61 -7.62 0.11 -9.49
N PHE A 62 -6.93 -0.98 -9.11
CA PHE A 62 -6.99 -1.51 -7.75
C PHE A 62 -6.33 -0.60 -6.73
N ALA A 63 -5.25 0.11 -7.09
CA ALA A 63 -4.65 1.14 -6.24
C ALA A 63 -5.63 2.31 -6.03
N ALA A 64 -6.26 2.81 -7.08
CA ALA A 64 -7.26 3.87 -7.00
C ALA A 64 -8.48 3.46 -6.16
N LEU A 65 -9.00 2.24 -6.37
CA LEU A 65 -10.11 1.68 -5.59
C LEU A 65 -9.73 1.53 -4.11
N ASN A 66 -8.52 1.07 -3.82
CA ASN A 66 -8.03 0.99 -2.45
C ASN A 66 -8.01 2.37 -1.78
N TRP A 67 -7.48 3.38 -2.44
CA TRP A 67 -7.45 4.75 -1.89
C TRP A 67 -8.85 5.32 -1.72
N TRP A 68 -9.76 5.06 -2.66
CA TRP A 68 -11.16 5.46 -2.53
C TRP A 68 -11.80 4.84 -1.27
N ILE A 69 -11.66 3.54 -1.04
CA ILE A 69 -12.20 2.87 0.15
C ILE A 69 -11.59 3.47 1.43
N ASN A 70 -10.28 3.76 1.45
CA ASN A 70 -9.62 4.39 2.60
C ASN A 70 -10.22 5.77 2.91
N VAL A 71 -10.47 6.61 1.90
CA VAL A 71 -11.09 7.93 2.12
C VAL A 71 -12.52 7.80 2.63
N VAL A 72 -13.32 6.90 2.02
CA VAL A 72 -14.70 6.64 2.47
C VAL A 72 -14.71 6.18 3.93
N ALA A 73 -13.77 5.31 4.32
CA ALA A 73 -13.67 4.84 5.70
C ALA A 73 -13.39 5.98 6.69
N VAL A 74 -12.47 6.89 6.34
CA VAL A 74 -12.17 8.06 7.17
C VAL A 74 -13.37 9.01 7.26
N GLN A 75 -14.03 9.29 6.13
CA GLN A 75 -15.22 10.15 6.09
C GLN A 75 -16.40 9.59 6.89
N GLN A 76 -16.54 8.26 6.95
CA GLN A 76 -17.55 7.56 7.72
C GLN A 76 -17.14 7.30 9.18
N ALA A 77 -15.98 7.82 9.62
CA ALA A 77 -15.40 7.56 10.95
C ALA A 77 -15.20 6.07 11.28
N ARG A 78 -14.99 5.21 10.26
CA ARG A 78 -14.78 3.75 10.40
C ARG A 78 -13.29 3.38 10.45
N VAL A 79 -12.52 4.14 11.22
CA VAL A 79 -11.04 3.99 11.30
C VAL A 79 -10.63 2.67 11.95
N VAL A 80 -11.42 2.14 12.89
CA VAL A 80 -11.18 0.82 13.50
C VAL A 80 -11.21 -0.27 12.43
N GLU A 81 -12.14 -0.20 11.49
CA GLU A 81 -12.25 -1.17 10.41
C GLU A 81 -11.10 -1.08 9.41
N LEU A 82 -10.55 0.14 9.17
CA LEU A 82 -9.28 0.28 8.45
C LEU A 82 -8.15 -0.46 9.17
N GLY A 83 -8.06 -0.33 10.50
CA GLY A 83 -7.10 -1.06 11.31
C GLY A 83 -7.21 -2.58 11.12
N ILE A 84 -8.43 -3.13 11.13
CA ILE A 84 -8.68 -4.55 10.83
C ILE A 84 -8.15 -4.89 9.42
N GLY A 85 -8.41 -4.03 8.43
CA GLY A 85 -7.92 -4.20 7.06
C GLY A 85 -6.39 -4.24 6.97
N MET A 86 -5.69 -3.44 7.76
CA MET A 86 -4.21 -3.44 7.81
C MET A 86 -3.65 -4.78 8.30
N PHE A 87 -4.31 -5.45 9.27
CA PHE A 87 -3.94 -6.79 9.72
C PHE A 87 -4.33 -7.88 8.71
N LEU A 88 -5.44 -7.71 8.02
CA LEU A 88 -5.95 -8.68 7.04
C LEU A 88 -5.14 -8.67 5.73
N THR A 89 -4.59 -7.52 5.33
CA THR A 89 -3.84 -7.35 4.06
C THR A 89 -2.66 -8.32 3.91
N PRO A 90 -1.77 -8.48 4.91
CA PRO A 90 -0.69 -9.46 4.82
C PRO A 90 -1.20 -10.90 4.65
N LEU A 91 -2.26 -11.27 5.36
CA LEU A 91 -2.85 -12.60 5.26
C LEU A 91 -3.41 -12.87 3.86
N MET A 92 -4.11 -11.90 3.26
CA MET A 92 -4.58 -11.98 1.88
C MET A 92 -3.43 -12.13 0.88
N SER A 93 -2.33 -11.38 1.08
CA SER A 93 -1.13 -11.49 0.25
C SER A 93 -0.51 -12.89 0.33
N ILE A 94 -0.43 -13.47 1.53
CA ILE A 94 0.06 -14.83 1.74
C ILE A 94 -0.88 -15.85 1.06
N CYS A 95 -2.19 -15.71 1.23
CA CYS A 95 -3.17 -16.57 0.57
C CYS A 95 -3.02 -16.53 -0.96
N PHE A 96 -2.85 -15.36 -1.56
CA PHE A 96 -2.58 -15.26 -2.99
C PHE A 96 -1.25 -15.87 -3.40
N GLY A 97 -0.21 -15.77 -2.57
CA GLY A 97 1.05 -16.48 -2.78
C GLY A 97 0.84 -17.98 -2.92
N VAL A 98 0.11 -18.58 -1.98
CA VAL A 98 -0.17 -20.02 -1.98
C VAL A 98 -1.10 -20.41 -3.13
N VAL A 99 -2.23 -19.70 -3.32
CA VAL A 99 -3.28 -20.10 -4.25
C VAL A 99 -2.92 -19.79 -5.71
N LEU A 100 -2.45 -18.56 -6.00
CA LEU A 100 -2.19 -18.11 -7.37
C LEU A 100 -0.79 -18.47 -7.85
N PHE A 101 0.20 -18.34 -6.96
CA PHE A 101 1.61 -18.58 -7.31
C PHE A 101 2.09 -19.96 -6.89
N ARG A 102 1.22 -20.78 -6.26
CA ARG A 102 1.51 -22.16 -5.82
C ARG A 102 2.74 -22.23 -4.90
N GLU A 103 2.94 -21.18 -4.11
CA GLU A 103 4.05 -21.13 -3.16
C GLU A 103 3.79 -22.11 -2.01
N THR A 104 4.83 -22.85 -1.61
CA THR A 104 4.72 -23.82 -0.53
C THR A 104 5.03 -23.17 0.82
N LEU A 105 4.18 -23.42 1.82
CA LEU A 105 4.41 -23.02 3.20
C LEU A 105 5.03 -24.17 3.98
N GLY A 106 6.25 -23.96 4.52
CA GLY A 106 6.79 -24.87 5.52
C GLY A 106 5.91 -24.90 6.78
N LYS A 107 5.94 -25.98 7.54
CA LYS A 107 5.08 -26.19 8.72
C LYS A 107 5.06 -24.99 9.69
N LEU A 108 6.21 -24.40 9.98
CA LEU A 108 6.30 -23.27 10.91
C LEU A 108 5.64 -21.99 10.36
N LYS A 109 5.77 -21.73 9.07
CA LYS A 109 5.07 -20.62 8.38
C LYS A 109 3.56 -20.86 8.37
N ALA A 110 3.11 -22.10 8.14
CA ALA A 110 1.70 -22.45 8.17
C ALA A 110 1.08 -22.22 9.57
N TRP A 111 1.78 -22.56 10.64
CA TRP A 111 1.36 -22.22 12.01
C TRP A 111 1.27 -20.71 12.22
N GLY A 112 2.23 -19.93 11.70
CA GLY A 112 2.17 -18.47 11.74
C GLY A 112 0.93 -17.91 11.02
N VAL A 113 0.62 -18.42 9.83
CA VAL A 113 -0.58 -18.02 9.06
C VAL A 113 -1.85 -18.37 9.83
N ALA A 114 -1.91 -19.56 10.44
CA ALA A 114 -3.06 -19.97 11.25
C ALA A 114 -3.23 -19.05 12.48
N ALA A 115 -2.15 -18.74 13.20
CA ALA A 115 -2.19 -17.83 14.35
C ALA A 115 -2.68 -16.42 13.95
N ALA A 116 -2.14 -15.85 12.87
CA ALA A 116 -2.60 -14.58 12.34
C ALA A 116 -4.09 -14.63 11.93
N GLY A 117 -4.50 -15.70 11.26
CA GLY A 117 -5.89 -15.91 10.86
C GLY A 117 -6.85 -15.99 12.05
N ILE A 118 -6.47 -16.69 13.12
CA ILE A 118 -7.25 -16.72 14.36
C ILE A 118 -7.34 -15.33 14.99
N GLY A 119 -6.21 -14.59 15.07
CA GLY A 119 -6.19 -13.22 15.59
C GLY A 119 -7.14 -12.29 14.84
N ILE A 120 -7.14 -12.36 13.52
CA ILE A 120 -8.02 -11.56 12.67
C ILE A 120 -9.49 -12.00 12.82
N ALA A 121 -9.76 -13.32 12.95
CA ALA A 121 -11.10 -13.83 13.17
C ALA A 121 -11.68 -13.35 14.53
N VAL A 122 -10.86 -13.33 15.58
CA VAL A 122 -11.24 -12.77 16.89
C VAL A 122 -11.54 -11.27 16.77
N LEU A 123 -10.71 -10.52 16.02
CA LEU A 123 -10.91 -9.09 15.81
C LEU A 123 -12.21 -8.79 15.06
N ILE A 124 -12.51 -9.56 14.00
CA ILE A 124 -13.74 -9.43 13.21
C ILE A 124 -14.96 -9.80 14.08
N ALA A 125 -14.89 -10.88 14.85
CA ALA A 125 -15.98 -11.29 15.74
C ALA A 125 -16.26 -10.24 16.83
N GLY A 126 -15.21 -9.62 17.39
CA GLY A 126 -15.34 -8.55 18.38
C GLY A 126 -15.86 -7.23 17.79
N TYR A 127 -15.73 -7.02 16.49
CA TYR A 127 -16.23 -5.81 15.83
C TYR A 127 -17.77 -5.76 15.73
N GLY A 128 -18.45 -6.89 15.69
CA GLY A 128 -19.90 -7.00 15.80
C GLY A 128 -20.71 -6.64 14.56
N THR A 129 -20.08 -6.12 13.50
CA THR A 129 -20.72 -5.81 12.21
C THR A 129 -19.88 -6.35 11.06
N PHE A 130 -20.51 -6.52 9.87
CA PHE A 130 -19.78 -7.01 8.70
C PHE A 130 -18.70 -5.99 8.27
N PRO A 131 -17.39 -6.37 8.28
CA PRO A 131 -16.29 -5.45 8.06
C PRO A 131 -15.98 -5.26 6.56
N TRP A 132 -16.92 -4.68 5.79
CA TRP A 132 -16.76 -4.56 4.34
C TRP A 132 -15.58 -3.65 3.93
N ILE A 133 -15.27 -2.62 4.74
CA ILE A 133 -14.12 -1.74 4.49
C ILE A 133 -12.81 -2.52 4.69
N ALA A 134 -12.70 -3.30 5.78
CA ALA A 134 -11.53 -4.12 6.04
C ALA A 134 -11.27 -5.11 4.91
N LEU A 135 -12.32 -5.81 4.45
CA LEU A 135 -12.25 -6.72 3.32
C LEU A 135 -11.92 -5.99 2.01
N GLY A 136 -12.54 -4.84 1.77
CA GLY A 136 -12.30 -4.02 0.59
C GLY A 136 -10.86 -3.52 0.51
N VAL A 137 -10.34 -2.91 1.58
CA VAL A 137 -8.97 -2.39 1.63
C VAL A 137 -7.95 -3.52 1.49
N SER A 138 -8.13 -4.62 2.24
CA SER A 138 -7.18 -5.72 2.22
C SER A 138 -7.16 -6.46 0.89
N SER A 139 -8.33 -6.78 0.33
CA SER A 139 -8.41 -7.49 -0.95
C SER A 139 -7.90 -6.64 -2.12
N THR A 140 -8.29 -5.36 -2.19
CA THR A 140 -7.84 -4.47 -3.27
C THR A 140 -6.33 -4.27 -3.24
N TRP A 141 -5.72 -4.11 -2.05
CA TRP A 141 -4.28 -3.96 -1.92
C TRP A 141 -3.52 -5.25 -2.23
N ALA A 142 -4.02 -6.40 -1.79
CA ALA A 142 -3.40 -7.68 -2.09
C ALA A 142 -3.50 -8.03 -3.59
N VAL A 143 -4.64 -7.73 -4.24
CA VAL A 143 -4.82 -7.89 -5.69
C VAL A 143 -3.91 -6.93 -6.47
N TYR A 144 -3.77 -5.67 -6.01
CA TYR A 144 -2.76 -4.75 -6.54
C TYR A 144 -1.36 -5.38 -6.51
N GLY A 145 -0.97 -5.99 -5.38
CA GLY A 145 0.30 -6.72 -5.26
C GLY A 145 0.43 -7.86 -6.27
N VAL A 146 -0.65 -8.62 -6.52
CA VAL A 146 -0.65 -9.69 -7.56
C VAL A 146 -0.34 -9.10 -8.93
N PHE A 147 -1.01 -8.02 -9.34
CA PHE A 147 -0.75 -7.40 -10.64
C PHE A 147 0.66 -6.81 -10.73
N LYS A 148 1.16 -6.19 -9.65
CA LYS A 148 2.55 -5.70 -9.60
C LYS A 148 3.57 -6.84 -9.74
N ARG A 149 3.29 -8.02 -9.20
CA ARG A 149 4.17 -9.18 -9.31
C ARG A 149 4.27 -9.73 -10.73
N VAL A 150 3.16 -9.74 -11.46
CA VAL A 150 3.13 -10.27 -12.84
C VAL A 150 3.53 -9.25 -13.90
N LEU A 151 3.66 -7.97 -13.54
CA LEU A 151 4.23 -6.94 -14.39
C LEU A 151 5.75 -7.15 -14.56
N THR A 152 6.20 -7.15 -15.81
CA THR A 152 7.63 -7.30 -16.15
C THR A 152 8.35 -5.95 -16.30
N LEU A 153 7.67 -4.85 -16.01
CA LEU A 153 8.23 -3.50 -16.05
C LEU A 153 9.13 -3.24 -14.84
N ASP A 154 10.15 -2.41 -15.06
CA ASP A 154 10.96 -1.87 -13.95
C ASP A 154 10.05 -1.22 -12.89
N PRO A 155 10.28 -1.46 -11.57
CA PRO A 155 9.45 -0.92 -10.49
C PRO A 155 9.26 0.59 -10.52
N TRP A 156 10.29 1.36 -10.89
CA TRP A 156 10.23 2.81 -10.99
C TRP A 156 9.30 3.24 -12.12
N ILE A 157 9.50 2.62 -13.29
CA ILE A 157 8.73 2.97 -14.49
C ILE A 157 7.28 2.53 -14.34
N SER A 158 7.01 1.35 -13.76
CA SER A 158 5.64 0.88 -13.55
C SER A 158 4.86 1.80 -12.61
N ASN A 159 5.47 2.25 -11.50
CA ASN A 159 4.81 3.21 -10.59
C ASN A 159 4.58 4.58 -11.25
N MET A 160 5.53 5.06 -12.05
CA MET A 160 5.35 6.30 -12.81
C MET A 160 4.18 6.19 -13.79
N LEU A 161 4.13 5.12 -14.59
CA LEU A 161 3.09 4.93 -15.59
C LEU A 161 1.70 4.71 -14.97
N GLU A 162 1.60 3.97 -13.86
CA GLU A 162 0.34 3.84 -13.09
C GLU A 162 -0.18 5.19 -12.60
N ALA A 163 0.71 6.02 -12.04
CA ALA A 163 0.34 7.36 -11.63
C ALA A 163 -0.09 8.23 -12.84
N CYS A 164 0.65 8.15 -13.95
CA CYS A 164 0.30 8.88 -15.19
C CYS A 164 -1.10 8.52 -15.71
N LEU A 165 -1.56 7.27 -15.55
CA LEU A 165 -2.93 6.88 -15.93
C LEU A 165 -4.00 7.62 -15.12
N LEU A 166 -3.70 7.98 -13.88
CA LEU A 166 -4.64 8.63 -12.95
C LEU A 166 -4.48 10.15 -12.93
N VAL A 167 -3.36 10.69 -13.45
CA VAL A 167 -3.09 12.15 -13.50
C VAL A 167 -4.22 12.95 -14.16
N PRO A 168 -4.82 12.55 -15.30
CA PRO A 168 -5.87 13.36 -15.92
C PRO A 168 -7.05 13.61 -14.98
N ALA A 169 -7.52 12.57 -14.27
CA ALA A 169 -8.59 12.69 -13.29
C ALA A 169 -8.19 13.56 -12.09
N ALA A 170 -6.95 13.40 -11.61
CA ALA A 170 -6.42 14.21 -10.51
C ALA A 170 -6.31 15.69 -10.88
N VAL A 171 -5.83 16.02 -12.09
CA VAL A 171 -5.73 17.40 -12.57
C VAL A 171 -7.11 18.02 -12.71
N ILE A 172 -8.07 17.33 -13.33
CA ILE A 172 -9.46 17.80 -13.44
C ILE A 172 -10.03 18.12 -12.06
N TYR A 173 -9.80 17.23 -11.08
CA TYR A 173 -10.29 17.43 -9.72
C TYR A 173 -9.65 18.64 -9.02
N VAL A 174 -8.34 18.83 -9.13
CA VAL A 174 -7.64 19.98 -8.55
C VAL A 174 -8.06 21.29 -9.22
N LEU A 175 -8.25 21.31 -10.53
CA LEU A 175 -8.76 22.49 -11.25
C LEU A 175 -10.18 22.85 -10.80
N TRP A 176 -11.04 21.84 -10.64
CA TRP A 176 -12.39 22.03 -10.12
C TRP A 176 -12.38 22.61 -8.69
N LEU A 177 -11.54 22.07 -7.78
CA LEU A 177 -11.38 22.60 -6.42
C LEU A 177 -10.94 24.07 -6.43
N ASN A 178 -9.98 24.43 -7.30
CA ASN A 178 -9.52 25.82 -7.37
C ASN A 178 -10.60 26.76 -7.91
N GLN A 179 -11.40 26.32 -8.90
CA GLN A 179 -12.52 27.12 -9.45
C GLN A 179 -13.64 27.34 -8.45
N THR A 180 -13.90 26.35 -7.58
CA THR A 180 -14.95 26.45 -6.55
C THR A 180 -14.48 27.14 -5.28
N GLY A 181 -13.20 27.52 -5.18
CA GLY A 181 -12.61 28.11 -3.98
C GLY A 181 -12.46 27.12 -2.81
N ALA A 182 -12.66 25.81 -3.05
CA ALA A 182 -12.53 24.76 -2.04
C ALA A 182 -11.11 24.17 -1.98
N GLY A 183 -10.21 24.56 -2.90
CA GLY A 183 -8.84 24.09 -2.95
C GLY A 183 -7.91 24.86 -2.03
N HIS A 184 -6.97 24.16 -1.41
CA HIS A 184 -6.01 24.75 -0.47
C HIS A 184 -4.65 25.03 -1.12
N PHE A 185 -4.37 24.47 -2.31
CA PHE A 185 -3.07 24.58 -2.96
C PHE A 185 -2.68 26.02 -3.35
N LEU A 186 -3.65 26.83 -3.80
CA LEU A 186 -3.47 28.24 -4.17
C LEU A 186 -4.05 29.21 -3.15
N ALA A 187 -4.44 28.75 -1.96
CA ALA A 187 -5.13 29.54 -0.93
C ALA A 187 -4.19 30.47 -0.11
N GLY A 188 -2.93 30.61 -0.49
CA GLY A 188 -1.95 31.50 0.16
C GLY A 188 -1.20 30.86 1.34
N ASN A 189 -1.44 29.61 1.69
CA ASN A 189 -0.65 28.88 2.69
C ASN A 189 0.52 28.14 2.01
N GLU A 190 1.70 28.78 1.96
CA GLU A 190 2.89 28.24 1.29
C GLU A 190 3.36 26.93 1.92
N VAL A 191 3.25 26.77 3.24
CA VAL A 191 3.66 25.55 3.95
C VAL A 191 2.79 24.37 3.51
N LEU A 192 1.48 24.58 3.42
CA LEU A 192 0.55 23.56 2.96
C LEU A 192 0.76 23.23 1.48
N ALA A 193 1.00 24.24 0.63
CA ALA A 193 1.30 24.04 -0.78
C ALA A 193 2.58 23.20 -0.99
N LEU A 194 3.66 23.52 -0.26
CA LEU A 194 4.90 22.75 -0.28
C LEU A 194 4.70 21.32 0.28
N ALA A 195 3.89 21.18 1.32
CA ALA A 195 3.52 19.86 1.82
C ALA A 195 2.72 19.06 0.77
N LEU A 196 1.78 19.65 0.05
CA LEU A 196 1.06 19.00 -1.04
C LEU A 196 2.00 18.54 -2.16
N ILE A 197 2.97 19.37 -2.57
CA ILE A 197 4.03 18.97 -3.53
C ILE A 197 4.86 17.81 -2.97
N GLY A 198 5.27 17.90 -1.71
CA GLY A 198 6.07 16.88 -1.02
C GLY A 198 5.38 15.51 -0.94
N THR A 199 4.04 15.44 -1.10
CA THR A 199 3.30 14.15 -1.14
C THR A 199 3.82 13.25 -2.25
N GLY A 200 4.27 13.81 -3.37
CA GLY A 200 4.86 13.07 -4.48
C GLY A 200 6.08 12.26 -4.03
N PHE A 201 7.00 12.87 -3.28
CA PHE A 201 8.21 12.20 -2.80
C PHE A 201 7.88 11.16 -1.71
N VAL A 202 7.10 11.56 -0.70
CA VAL A 202 6.71 10.70 0.42
C VAL A 202 5.95 9.47 -0.04
N THR A 203 5.20 9.57 -1.14
CA THR A 203 4.49 8.44 -1.76
C THR A 203 5.37 7.59 -2.64
N SER A 204 6.18 8.21 -3.51
CA SER A 204 6.94 7.49 -4.55
C SER A 204 7.96 6.52 -3.95
N VAL A 205 8.70 6.93 -2.91
CA VAL A 205 9.75 6.10 -2.33
C VAL A 205 9.22 4.78 -1.75
N PRO A 206 8.19 4.76 -0.88
CA PRO A 206 7.62 3.51 -0.39
C PRO A 206 6.96 2.67 -1.50
N MET A 207 6.30 3.30 -2.49
CA MET A 207 5.64 2.59 -3.58
C MET A 207 6.64 1.89 -4.50
N ILE A 208 7.79 2.50 -4.77
CA ILE A 208 8.89 1.87 -5.52
C ILE A 208 9.47 0.70 -4.74
N ALA A 209 9.72 0.89 -3.44
CA ALA A 209 10.20 -0.19 -2.56
C ALA A 209 9.20 -1.36 -2.50
N PHE A 210 7.90 -1.07 -2.39
CA PHE A 210 6.83 -2.05 -2.47
C PHE A 210 6.86 -2.83 -3.79
N ALA A 211 6.90 -2.12 -4.93
CA ALA A 211 6.94 -2.74 -6.25
C ALA A 211 8.18 -3.62 -6.43
N TYR A 212 9.34 -3.15 -5.97
CA TYR A 212 10.57 -3.92 -6.00
C TYR A 212 10.46 -5.18 -5.14
N ALA A 213 9.94 -5.07 -3.92
CA ALA A 213 9.78 -6.19 -3.00
C ALA A 213 8.83 -7.25 -3.57
N VAL A 214 7.66 -6.85 -4.07
CA VAL A 214 6.66 -7.80 -4.59
C VAL A 214 7.10 -8.50 -5.87
N GLN A 215 7.94 -7.86 -6.68
CA GLN A 215 8.49 -8.48 -7.89
C GLN A 215 9.62 -9.47 -7.60
N ASN A 216 10.40 -9.25 -6.54
CA ASN A 216 11.62 -10.02 -6.27
C ASN A 216 11.49 -11.03 -5.12
N LEU A 217 10.48 -10.89 -4.25
CA LEU A 217 10.25 -11.82 -3.14
C LEU A 217 9.10 -12.77 -3.45
N PRO A 218 9.11 -14.00 -2.90
CA PRO A 218 7.89 -14.80 -2.85
C PRO A 218 6.74 -14.01 -2.20
N MET A 219 5.52 -14.17 -2.71
CA MET A 219 4.36 -13.41 -2.23
C MET A 219 4.04 -13.72 -0.76
N THR A 220 4.34 -14.95 -0.32
CA THR A 220 4.22 -15.37 1.08
C THR A 220 5.23 -14.63 1.98
N VAL A 221 6.49 -14.50 1.56
CA VAL A 221 7.52 -13.72 2.26
C VAL A 221 7.14 -12.24 2.31
N PHE A 222 6.74 -11.69 1.17
CA PHE A 222 6.27 -10.32 1.06
C PHE A 222 5.08 -10.04 1.99
N GLY A 223 4.09 -10.96 2.06
CA GLY A 223 2.97 -10.86 2.97
C GLY A 223 3.40 -10.81 4.44
N PHE A 224 4.32 -11.66 4.88
CA PHE A 224 4.85 -11.58 6.24
C PHE A 224 5.55 -10.24 6.53
N CYS A 225 6.33 -9.71 5.57
CA CYS A 225 6.97 -8.40 5.72
C CYS A 225 5.95 -7.26 5.88
N GLN A 226 4.78 -7.37 5.28
CA GLN A 226 3.72 -6.36 5.41
C GLN A 226 3.18 -6.23 6.85
N TYR A 227 3.31 -7.27 7.72
CA TYR A 227 2.93 -7.14 9.13
C TYR A 227 3.77 -6.10 9.89
N LEU A 228 4.92 -5.71 9.38
CA LEU A 228 5.70 -4.60 9.95
C LEU A 228 4.91 -3.28 9.94
N ASN A 229 4.04 -3.09 8.94
CA ASN A 229 3.27 -1.84 8.83
C ASN A 229 2.30 -1.63 10.01
N PRO A 230 1.35 -2.53 10.34
CA PRO A 230 0.49 -2.34 11.50
C PRO A 230 1.27 -2.32 12.82
N ILE A 231 2.33 -3.11 12.96
CA ILE A 231 3.17 -3.13 14.17
C ILE A 231 3.84 -1.76 14.38
N LEU A 232 4.48 -1.22 13.34
CA LEU A 232 5.15 0.09 13.42
C LEU A 232 4.15 1.22 13.62
N THR A 233 2.99 1.17 12.94
CA THR A 233 1.93 2.19 13.09
C THR A 233 1.42 2.23 14.52
N MET A 234 1.12 1.08 15.13
CA MET A 234 0.70 1.00 16.53
C MET A 234 1.80 1.46 17.49
N THR A 235 3.05 1.04 17.25
CA THR A 235 4.19 1.47 18.08
C THR A 235 4.36 2.99 18.06
N VAL A 236 4.27 3.60 16.90
CA VAL A 236 4.35 5.06 16.72
C VAL A 236 3.18 5.76 17.41
N GLY A 237 1.95 5.23 17.27
CA GLY A 237 0.76 5.75 17.95
C GLY A 237 0.94 5.77 19.47
N LEU A 238 1.33 4.63 20.05
CA LEU A 238 1.50 4.48 21.49
C LEU A 238 2.69 5.29 22.04
N VAL A 239 3.87 5.18 21.40
CA VAL A 239 5.13 5.71 21.98
C VAL A 239 5.34 7.19 21.65
N ILE A 240 5.02 7.61 20.41
CA ILE A 240 5.29 8.98 19.97
C ILE A 240 4.09 9.88 20.19
N PHE A 241 2.87 9.38 19.95
CA PHE A 241 1.66 10.19 20.07
C PHE A 241 0.94 10.01 21.42
N GLY A 242 1.34 9.05 22.26
CA GLY A 242 0.73 8.80 23.56
C GLY A 242 -0.75 8.36 23.45
N GLU A 243 -1.12 7.74 22.32
CA GLU A 243 -2.49 7.26 22.12
C GLU A 243 -2.79 6.14 23.12
N PRO A 244 -3.99 6.10 23.71
CA PRO A 244 -4.36 4.99 24.58
C PRO A 244 -4.43 3.67 23.81
N PHE A 245 -3.85 2.62 24.38
CA PHE A 245 -3.94 1.28 23.78
C PHE A 245 -5.39 0.79 23.83
N ASN A 246 -5.92 0.36 22.70
CA ASN A 246 -7.24 -0.24 22.65
C ASN A 246 -7.11 -1.75 22.82
N ASP A 247 -7.63 -2.29 23.91
CA ASP A 247 -7.56 -3.70 24.31
C ASP A 247 -8.11 -4.66 23.25
N VAL A 248 -9.00 -4.20 22.37
CA VAL A 248 -9.54 -4.99 21.25
C VAL A 248 -8.41 -5.47 20.31
N PHE A 249 -7.31 -4.74 20.22
CA PHE A 249 -6.15 -5.13 19.40
C PHE A 249 -5.12 -5.99 20.16
N ALA A 250 -5.25 -6.21 21.48
CA ALA A 250 -4.24 -6.91 22.26
C ALA A 250 -4.03 -8.36 21.80
N VAL A 251 -5.10 -9.15 21.71
CA VAL A 251 -5.04 -10.55 21.26
C VAL A 251 -4.62 -10.67 19.79
N PRO A 252 -5.23 -9.92 18.84
CA PRO A 252 -4.78 -9.93 17.46
C PRO A 252 -3.31 -9.56 17.30
N LEU A 253 -2.85 -8.52 17.99
CA LEU A 253 -1.45 -8.10 17.93
C LEU A 253 -0.50 -9.19 18.47
N ALA A 254 -0.82 -9.80 19.59
CA ALA A 254 0.01 -10.89 20.15
C ALA A 254 0.11 -12.09 19.19
N LEU A 255 -1.00 -12.48 18.55
CA LEU A 255 -1.03 -13.57 17.57
C LEU A 255 -0.28 -13.21 16.27
N VAL A 256 -0.35 -11.96 15.82
CA VAL A 256 0.43 -11.47 14.67
C VAL A 256 1.92 -11.44 15.02
N LEU A 257 2.31 -10.98 16.19
CA LEU A 257 3.71 -11.02 16.64
C LEU A 257 4.23 -12.47 16.69
N ALA A 258 3.43 -13.41 17.19
CA ALA A 258 3.76 -14.84 17.17
C ALA A 258 3.93 -15.35 15.71
N ALA A 259 3.05 -14.94 14.80
CA ALA A 259 3.14 -15.30 13.38
C ALA A 259 4.44 -14.79 12.75
N VAL A 260 4.79 -13.51 12.98
CA VAL A 260 6.03 -12.92 12.51
C VAL A 260 7.26 -13.60 13.10
N ALA A 261 7.22 -13.96 14.39
CA ALA A 261 8.28 -14.72 15.04
C ALA A 261 8.45 -16.12 14.43
N CYS A 262 7.36 -16.85 14.19
CA CYS A 262 7.39 -18.14 13.51
C CYS A 262 8.01 -18.02 12.10
N PHE A 263 7.65 -16.98 11.36
CA PHE A 263 8.22 -16.69 10.04
C PHE A 263 9.72 -16.42 10.14
N ALA A 264 10.15 -15.50 11.01
CA ALA A 264 11.56 -15.14 11.19
C ALA A 264 12.42 -16.36 11.57
N VAL A 265 11.95 -17.18 12.51
CA VAL A 265 12.63 -18.43 12.87
C VAL A 265 12.71 -19.40 11.71
N SER A 266 11.66 -19.51 10.89
CA SER A 266 11.66 -20.35 9.70
C SER A 266 12.72 -19.91 8.67
N GLU A 267 12.84 -18.60 8.41
CA GLU A 267 13.83 -18.06 7.48
C GLU A 267 15.26 -18.24 8.01
N ILE A 268 15.50 -18.00 9.30
CA ILE A 268 16.81 -18.21 9.92
C ILE A 268 17.22 -19.68 9.84
N ARG A 269 16.29 -20.61 10.08
CA ARG A 269 16.58 -22.05 9.94
C ARG A 269 16.89 -22.43 8.49
N ALA A 270 16.13 -21.91 7.53
CA ALA A 270 16.37 -22.14 6.10
C ALA A 270 17.75 -21.62 5.64
N ALA A 271 18.14 -20.44 6.12
CA ALA A 271 19.45 -19.84 5.82
C ALA A 271 20.65 -20.61 6.42
N LYS A 272 20.43 -21.33 7.54
CA LYS A 272 21.48 -22.14 8.20
C LYS A 272 21.56 -23.58 7.71
N SER A 273 20.58 -24.05 6.94
CA SER A 273 20.58 -25.41 6.38
C SER A 273 21.45 -25.39 5.10
N PRO A 274 22.58 -26.09 5.05
CA PRO A 274 23.36 -26.19 3.81
C PRO A 274 22.50 -26.83 2.73
N LYS A 275 22.57 -26.28 1.50
CA LYS A 275 21.95 -26.87 0.32
C LYS A 275 22.66 -28.17 -0.05
#